data_51a6f2ffaed36e1cf7bd5eea0da3b4a4
#
_entry.id   51a6f2ffaed36e1cf7bd5eea0da3b4a4
#
_cell.length_a   1.000
_cell.length_b   1.000
_cell.length_c   1.000
_cell.angle_alpha   90.00
_cell.angle_beta   90.00
_cell.angle_gamma   90.00
#
_symmetry.space_group_name_H-M   'P 1'
#
loop_
_entity.id
_entity.type
_entity.pdbx_description
1 polymer ?
#
loop_
_entity_poly.entity_id
_entity_poly.type
_entity_poly.pdbx_seq_one_letter_code
_entity_poly.pdbx_strand_id
1 'polypeptide(L)' 'MRVRTKDCYKCDEPKEVLYRCRYKDFQAWVFLCGECLQKVKAEFEISYQYGGTWKAKRK' A
#
# COMPACT_ATOMS: atom_id res chain seq x y z
N MET A 1 11.83 -11.03 -19.46
CA MET A 1 11.79 -11.12 -18.00
C MET A 1 10.57 -10.46 -17.45
N ARG A 2 9.96 -11.08 -16.50
CA ARG A 2 8.71 -10.61 -15.99
C ARG A 2 8.88 -9.87 -14.68
N VAL A 3 8.20 -8.73 -14.53
CA VAL A 3 8.23 -7.99 -13.31
C VAL A 3 7.06 -8.43 -12.45
N ARG A 4 7.33 -8.72 -11.19
CA ARG A 4 6.29 -9.07 -10.27
C ARG A 4 5.55 -7.83 -9.82
N THR A 5 4.23 -7.94 -9.78
CA THR A 5 3.41 -6.86 -9.27
C THR A 5 2.53 -7.38 -8.17
N LYS A 6 1.96 -6.46 -7.42
CA LYS A 6 1.05 -6.79 -6.35
C LYS A 6 -0.14 -5.85 -6.44
N ASP A 7 -1.31 -6.36 -6.13
CA ASP A 7 -2.52 -5.56 -6.24
C ASP A 7 -2.67 -4.63 -5.05
N CYS A 8 -3.08 -3.40 -5.34
CA CYS A 8 -3.41 -2.46 -4.29
C CYS A 8 -4.61 -2.98 -3.52
N TYR A 9 -4.55 -2.88 -2.20
CA TYR A 9 -5.63 -3.39 -1.36
C TYR A 9 -6.95 -2.66 -1.62
N LYS A 10 -6.88 -1.40 -2.00
CA LYS A 10 -8.07 -0.59 -2.12
C LYS A 10 -8.61 -0.49 -3.54
N CYS A 11 -7.76 -0.17 -4.50
CA CYS A 11 -8.21 -0.03 -5.88
C CYS A 11 -8.00 -1.29 -6.69
N ASP A 12 -7.27 -2.25 -6.16
CA ASP A 12 -7.13 -3.56 -6.77
C ASP A 12 -6.39 -3.53 -8.10
N GLU A 13 -5.54 -2.53 -8.31
CA GLU A 13 -4.76 -2.41 -9.52
C GLU A 13 -3.35 -2.93 -9.30
N PRO A 14 -2.78 -3.64 -10.28
CA PRO A 14 -1.42 -4.14 -10.12
C PRO A 14 -0.41 -3.00 -10.18
N LYS A 15 0.52 -3.00 -9.23
CA LYS A 15 1.53 -1.97 -9.12
C LYS A 15 2.87 -2.60 -8.83
N GLU A 16 3.94 -1.95 -9.26
CA GLU A 16 5.29 -2.37 -8.94
C GLU A 16 5.78 -1.78 -7.63
N VAL A 17 5.12 -0.73 -7.17
CA VAL A 17 5.47 -0.09 -5.90
C VAL A 17 4.21 0.10 -5.10
N LEU A 18 4.24 -0.40 -3.88
CA LEU A 18 3.14 -0.24 -2.95
C LEU A 18 3.68 0.21 -1.62
N TYR A 19 2.83 0.83 -0.84
CA TYR A 19 3.23 1.34 0.47
C TYR A 19 2.50 0.54 1.53
N ARG A 20 3.27 -0.06 2.43
CA ARG A 20 2.71 -0.85 3.51
C ARG A 20 2.22 0.09 4.61
N CYS A 21 0.97 -0.06 4.95
CA CYS A 21 0.40 0.80 5.98
C CYS A 21 -0.72 0.08 6.71
N ARG A 22 -1.14 0.67 7.78
CA ARG A 22 -2.20 0.13 8.62
C ARG A 22 -3.04 1.31 9.09
N TYR A 23 -4.35 1.13 9.09
CA TYR A 23 -5.26 2.19 9.49
C TYR A 23 -6.53 1.59 10.04
N LYS A 24 -7.36 2.44 10.63
CA LYS A 24 -8.54 1.97 11.36
C LYS A 24 -8.08 1.03 12.46
N ASP A 25 -8.77 -0.10 12.58
CA ASP A 25 -8.37 -1.11 13.57
C ASP A 25 -7.88 -2.37 12.88
N PHE A 26 -7.29 -2.21 11.70
CA PHE A 26 -6.66 -3.33 11.02
C PHE A 26 -5.50 -3.84 11.86
N GLN A 27 -5.46 -5.13 12.07
CA GLN A 27 -4.38 -5.75 12.81
C GLN A 27 -3.21 -6.12 11.91
N ALA A 28 -3.45 -6.24 10.61
CA ALA A 28 -2.44 -6.62 9.65
C ALA A 28 -2.13 -5.45 8.74
N TRP A 29 -0.90 -5.43 8.22
CA TRP A 29 -0.48 -4.41 7.27
C TRP A 29 -1.12 -4.68 5.92
N VAL A 30 -1.48 -3.61 5.23
CA VAL A 30 -2.02 -3.71 3.88
C VAL A 30 -1.14 -2.88 2.95
N PHE A 31 -1.23 -3.20 1.66
CA PHE A 31 -0.42 -2.53 0.65
C PHE A 31 -1.31 -1.66 -0.21
N LEU A 32 -0.97 -0.39 -0.28
CA LEU A 32 -1.73 0.59 -1.04
C LEU A 32 -0.83 1.28 -2.06
N CYS A 33 -1.39 1.62 -3.20
CA CYS A 33 -0.66 2.44 -4.15
C CYS A 33 -0.59 3.88 -3.66
N GLY A 34 0.23 4.70 -4.33
CA GLY A 34 0.43 6.07 -3.87
C GLY A 34 -0.84 6.88 -3.75
N GLU A 35 -1.74 6.70 -4.72
CA GLU A 35 -2.99 7.47 -4.69
C GLU A 35 -3.88 7.04 -3.54
N CYS A 36 -4.02 5.74 -3.34
CA CYS A 36 -4.84 5.25 -2.25
C CYS A 36 -4.23 5.57 -0.90
N LEU A 37 -2.90 5.53 -0.84
CA LEU A 37 -2.21 5.87 0.40
C LEU A 37 -2.52 7.30 0.82
N GLN A 38 -2.50 8.23 -0.11
CA GLN A 38 -2.79 9.62 0.21
C GLN A 38 -4.21 9.80 0.71
N LYS A 39 -5.15 9.08 0.12
CA LYS A 39 -6.54 9.14 0.56
C LYS A 39 -6.69 8.59 1.96
N VAL A 40 -6.08 7.46 2.24
CA VAL A 40 -6.15 6.85 3.54
C VAL A 40 -5.46 7.72 4.59
N LYS A 41 -4.32 8.27 4.22
CA LYS A 41 -3.57 9.13 5.13
C LYS A 41 -4.39 10.35 5.56
N ALA A 42 -5.13 10.94 4.60
CA ALA A 42 -5.95 12.10 4.90
C ALA A 42 -7.18 11.70 5.71
N GLU A 43 -7.76 10.55 5.41
CA GLU A 43 -9.01 10.13 6.02
C GLU A 43 -8.79 9.55 7.42
N PHE A 44 -7.70 8.82 7.60
CA PHE A 44 -7.42 8.14 8.85
C PHE A 44 -6.14 8.65 9.49
N GLU A 45 -6.02 9.96 9.54
CA GLU A 45 -4.78 10.59 9.97
C GLU A 45 -4.35 10.14 11.36
N ILE A 46 -5.30 9.97 12.25
CA ILE A 46 -5.00 9.62 13.64
C ILE A 46 -4.60 8.16 13.76
N SER A 47 -5.27 7.28 13.05
CA SER A 47 -5.03 5.84 13.15
C SER A 47 -4.08 5.31 12.08
N TYR A 48 -3.67 6.15 11.16
CA TYR A 48 -2.80 5.74 10.06
C TYR A 48 -1.39 5.48 10.56
N GLN A 49 -0.82 4.37 10.13
CA GLN A 49 0.57 4.01 10.44
C GLN A 49 1.25 3.53 9.16
N TYR A 50 2.45 4.04 8.94
CA TYR A 50 3.22 3.69 7.77
C TYR A 50 4.27 2.65 8.14
N GLY A 51 4.34 1.57 7.38
CA GLY A 51 5.22 0.46 7.69
C GLY A 51 6.33 0.23 6.70
N GLY A 52 6.45 1.05 5.67
CA GLY A 52 7.52 0.89 4.69
C GLY A 52 6.99 0.77 3.28
N THR A 53 7.91 0.73 2.34
CA THR A 53 7.57 0.67 0.92
C THR A 53 7.95 -0.70 0.37
N TRP A 54 7.04 -1.30 -0.36
CA TRP A 54 7.31 -2.55 -1.07
C TRP A 54 7.57 -2.23 -2.53
N LYS A 55 8.64 -2.77 -3.06
CA LYS A 55 8.98 -2.60 -4.47
C LYS A 55 9.18 -3.96 -5.10
N ALA A 56 8.66 -4.10 -6.32
CA ALA A 56 8.87 -5.31 -7.08
C ALA A 56 10.35 -5.42 -7.43
N LYS A 57 10.87 -6.62 -7.30
CA LYS A 57 12.27 -6.86 -7.65
C LYS A 57 12.38 -7.14 -9.13
N ARG A 58 13.42 -6.61 -9.71
CA ARG A 58 13.75 -6.85 -11.10
C ARG A 58 15.09 -7.52 -11.21
N LYS A 59 15.15 -8.37 -12.16
CA LYS A 59 16.43 -9.02 -12.45
C LYS A 59 17.03 -8.46 -13.69
#